data_f00e652183dffe3d58eeda0d215dcb6e
#
_entry.id   f00e652183dffe3d58eeda0d215dcb6e
#
_cell.length_a   1.000
_cell.length_b   1.000
_cell.length_c   1.000
_cell.angle_alpha   90.00
_cell.angle_beta   90.00
_cell.angle_gamma   90.00
#
_symmetry.space_group_name_H-M   'P 1'
#
loop_
_entity.id
_entity.type
_entity.pdbx_description
1 polymer ?
#
loop_
_entity_poly.entity_id
_entity_poly.type
_entity_poly.pdbx_seq_one_letter_code
_entity_poly.pdbx_strand_id
1 'polypeptide(L)'
;MGKAGAVFGIIIIMIALILSPKLLTAFDSWSYMESTTIAAITTGGGITTGNATLGHELFNDNLDNIVTLNSTDSTDTPAPASYSHATKALAIDGLTASATRSLTIEYRTVREDDLLSTLAPFMGILIILFLIILGAGIAFASWKKG
;
A
#
# COMPACT_ATOMS: atom_id res chain seq x y z
N MET A 1 22.04 -40.55 7.94
CA MET A 1 21.86 -39.07 8.11
C MET A 1 21.41 -38.35 6.86
N GLY A 2 21.65 -38.82 5.62
CA GLY A 2 21.28 -38.15 4.38
C GLY A 2 19.78 -37.83 4.22
N LYS A 3 18.89 -38.75 4.57
CA LYS A 3 17.43 -38.56 4.38
C LYS A 3 16.84 -37.49 5.28
N ALA A 4 17.34 -37.32 6.51
CA ALA A 4 16.81 -36.29 7.43
C ALA A 4 17.11 -34.86 6.96
N GLY A 5 18.30 -34.59 6.41
CA GLY A 5 18.67 -33.32 5.89
C GLY A 5 17.90 -32.95 4.61
N ALA A 6 17.64 -33.95 3.73
CA ALA A 6 16.81 -33.72 2.55
C ALA A 6 15.37 -33.32 2.94
N VAL A 7 14.79 -34.02 3.92
CA VAL A 7 13.44 -33.66 4.46
C VAL A 7 13.46 -32.25 5.06
N PHE A 8 14.50 -31.91 5.82
CA PHE A 8 14.62 -30.56 6.41
C PHE A 8 14.73 -29.47 5.36
N GLY A 9 15.51 -29.67 4.29
CA GLY A 9 15.59 -28.72 3.18
C GLY A 9 14.26 -28.53 2.47
N ILE A 10 13.49 -29.59 2.25
CA ILE A 10 12.14 -29.51 1.67
C ILE A 10 11.18 -28.73 2.58
N ILE A 11 11.26 -28.94 3.90
CA ILE A 11 10.43 -28.22 4.88
C ILE A 11 10.72 -26.71 4.81
N ILE A 12 11.99 -26.30 4.71
CA ILE A 12 12.35 -24.87 4.56
C ILE A 12 11.72 -24.28 3.30
N ILE A 13 11.78 -24.99 2.17
CA ILE A 13 11.16 -24.53 0.92
C ILE A 13 9.64 -24.38 1.08
N MET A 14 8.98 -25.35 1.70
CA MET A 14 7.53 -25.29 1.94
C MET A 14 7.16 -24.11 2.85
N ILE A 15 7.93 -23.87 3.90
CA ILE A 15 7.73 -22.72 4.79
C ILE A 15 7.89 -21.41 4.01
N ALA A 16 8.92 -21.30 3.17
CA ALA A 16 9.13 -20.11 2.34
C ALA A 16 7.94 -19.85 1.41
N LEU A 17 7.40 -20.89 0.77
CA LEU A 17 6.24 -20.77 -0.13
C LEU A 17 4.95 -20.39 0.62
N ILE A 18 4.73 -20.95 1.82
CA ILE A 18 3.56 -20.65 2.66
C ILE A 18 3.62 -19.21 3.19
N LEU A 19 4.81 -18.73 3.57
CA LEU A 19 5.00 -17.37 4.09
C LEU A 19 5.08 -16.32 2.99
N SER A 20 5.33 -16.71 1.75
CA SER A 20 5.54 -15.82 0.60
C SER A 20 4.46 -14.74 0.46
N PRO A 21 3.13 -15.03 0.47
CA PRO A 21 2.12 -13.99 0.32
C PRO A 21 2.15 -12.97 1.47
N LYS A 22 2.36 -13.43 2.70
CA LYS A 22 2.42 -12.56 3.88
C LYS A 22 3.66 -11.68 3.89
N LEU A 23 4.81 -12.22 3.48
CA LEU A 23 6.05 -11.46 3.37
C LEU A 23 5.93 -10.39 2.28
N LEU A 24 5.40 -10.72 1.11
CA LEU A 24 5.20 -9.76 0.03
C LEU A 24 4.27 -8.63 0.46
N THR A 25 3.14 -8.93 1.09
CA THR A 25 2.22 -7.91 1.60
C THR A 25 2.86 -7.04 2.70
N ALA A 26 3.65 -7.64 3.60
CA ALA A 26 4.32 -6.90 4.66
C ALA A 26 5.36 -5.92 4.11
N PHE A 27 6.13 -6.32 3.09
CA PHE A 27 7.11 -5.43 2.45
C PHE A 27 6.46 -4.40 1.52
N ASP A 28 5.36 -4.74 0.87
CA ASP A 28 4.58 -3.79 0.07
C ASP A 28 4.06 -2.62 0.93
N SER A 29 3.63 -2.91 2.17
CA SER A 29 3.22 -1.87 3.12
C SER A 29 4.33 -0.88 3.51
N TRP A 30 5.60 -1.21 3.28
CA TRP A 30 6.72 -0.31 3.51
C TRP A 30 6.97 0.67 2.37
N SER A 31 6.34 0.47 1.22
CA SER A 31 6.46 1.37 0.06
C SER A 31 5.65 2.65 0.18
N TYR A 32 4.68 2.69 1.10
CA TYR A 32 3.85 3.86 1.34
C TYR A 32 3.84 4.27 2.82
N MET A 33 3.40 5.49 3.09
CA MET A 33 3.09 6.02 4.41
C MET A 33 1.68 6.61 4.39
N GLU A 34 1.05 6.70 5.56
CA GLU A 34 -0.23 7.38 5.70
C GLU A 34 -0.01 8.87 5.91
N SER A 35 -0.82 9.68 5.27
CA SER A 35 -0.82 11.14 5.39
C SER A 35 -2.24 11.64 5.55
N THR A 36 -2.40 12.78 6.21
CA THR A 36 -3.69 13.42 6.44
C THR A 36 -3.66 14.82 5.87
N THR A 37 -4.70 15.18 5.10
CA THR A 37 -4.94 16.54 4.62
C THR A 37 -6.30 17.03 5.14
N ILE A 38 -6.34 18.25 5.65
CA ILE A 38 -7.58 18.94 5.99
C ILE A 38 -7.80 20.02 4.94
N ALA A 39 -8.91 19.93 4.22
CA ALA A 39 -9.27 20.88 3.17
C ALA A 39 -10.59 21.58 3.49
N ALA A 40 -10.58 22.91 3.45
CA ALA A 40 -11.80 23.71 3.52
C ALA A 40 -12.39 23.83 2.10
N ILE A 41 -13.63 23.37 1.94
CA ILE A 41 -14.33 23.40 0.65
C ILE A 41 -15.64 24.17 0.80
N THR A 42 -15.89 25.09 -0.15
CA THR A 42 -17.15 25.79 -0.29
C THR A 42 -17.78 25.41 -1.62
N THR A 43 -18.98 24.87 -1.59
CA THR A 43 -19.77 24.54 -2.77
C THR A 43 -20.74 25.67 -3.11
N GLY A 44 -20.89 25.99 -4.39
CA GLY A 44 -21.87 26.94 -4.89
C GLY A 44 -23.28 26.35 -5.00
N GLY A 45 -24.23 27.19 -5.44
CA GLY A 45 -25.62 26.76 -5.67
C GLY A 45 -25.71 25.66 -6.74
N GLY A 46 -26.27 24.52 -6.39
CA GLY A 46 -26.43 23.38 -7.30
C GLY A 46 -25.15 22.58 -7.57
N ILE A 47 -24.01 22.93 -6.95
CA ILE A 47 -22.73 22.22 -7.10
C ILE A 47 -22.58 21.26 -5.93
N THR A 48 -22.44 19.98 -6.24
CA THR A 48 -22.27 18.88 -5.28
C THR A 48 -20.86 18.26 -5.34
N THR A 49 -19.94 18.91 -6.03
CA THR A 49 -18.56 18.48 -6.21
C THR A 49 -17.59 19.52 -5.65
N GLY A 50 -16.43 19.08 -5.23
CA GLY A 50 -15.36 19.95 -4.75
C GLY A 50 -13.99 19.40 -5.09
N ASN A 51 -12.97 20.24 -4.96
CA ASN A 51 -11.58 19.84 -5.15
C ASN A 51 -10.79 20.13 -3.88
N ALA A 52 -10.03 19.12 -3.43
CA ALA A 52 -9.06 19.26 -2.35
C ALA A 52 -7.66 19.05 -2.90
N THR A 53 -6.70 19.89 -2.51
CA THR A 53 -5.29 19.66 -2.83
C THR A 53 -4.65 18.87 -1.71
N LEU A 54 -4.12 17.68 -2.03
CA LEU A 54 -3.41 16.84 -1.07
C LEU A 54 -2.03 17.45 -0.74
N GLY A 55 -1.57 17.26 0.48
CA GLY A 55 -0.22 17.68 0.90
C GLY A 55 0.90 16.94 0.17
N HIS A 56 0.67 15.65 -0.08
CA HIS A 56 1.61 14.75 -0.78
C HIS A 56 0.90 14.09 -1.96
N GLU A 57 1.69 13.44 -2.82
CA GLU A 57 1.17 12.67 -3.95
C GLU A 57 0.44 11.41 -3.48
N LEU A 58 -0.66 11.08 -4.16
CA LEU A 58 -1.40 9.85 -3.89
C LEU A 58 -0.59 8.64 -4.40
N PHE A 59 -0.47 7.61 -3.57
CA PHE A 59 0.28 6.41 -3.92
C PHE A 59 -0.27 5.76 -5.19
N ASN A 60 0.59 5.58 -6.20
CA ASN A 60 0.26 5.03 -7.52
C ASN A 60 -0.91 5.73 -8.23
N ASP A 61 -1.24 6.97 -7.87
CA ASP A 61 -2.39 7.74 -8.41
C ASP A 61 -3.74 6.98 -8.34
N ASN A 62 -3.85 6.00 -7.45
CA ASN A 62 -5.02 5.15 -7.32
C ASN A 62 -5.92 5.61 -6.18
N LEU A 63 -7.20 5.86 -6.47
CA LEU A 63 -8.21 6.28 -5.51
C LEU A 63 -8.46 5.27 -4.38
N ASP A 64 -8.14 3.99 -4.57
CA ASP A 64 -8.20 2.96 -3.52
C ASP A 64 -7.22 3.23 -2.36
N ASN A 65 -6.28 4.16 -2.56
CA ASN A 65 -5.36 4.63 -1.53
C ASN A 65 -5.92 5.77 -0.68
N ILE A 66 -7.13 6.23 -0.93
CA ILE A 66 -7.89 7.07 0.01
C ILE A 66 -8.44 6.15 1.10
N VAL A 67 -7.92 6.29 2.33
CA VAL A 67 -8.27 5.42 3.47
C VAL A 67 -9.57 5.89 4.11
N THR A 68 -9.66 7.19 4.39
CA THR A 68 -10.90 7.80 4.90
C THR A 68 -11.13 9.17 4.25
N LEU A 69 -12.41 9.51 4.09
CA LEU A 69 -12.84 10.81 3.60
C LEU A 69 -14.05 11.25 4.40
N ASN A 70 -13.83 12.14 5.36
CA ASN A 70 -14.85 12.59 6.29
C ASN A 70 -15.14 14.08 6.12
N SER A 71 -16.42 14.45 6.21
CA SER A 71 -16.89 15.85 6.20
C SER A 71 -17.34 16.27 7.58
N THR A 72 -17.17 17.57 7.90
CA THR A 72 -17.80 18.19 9.08
C THR A 72 -19.31 18.43 8.89
N ASP A 73 -19.80 18.37 7.66
CA ASP A 73 -21.23 18.43 7.36
C ASP A 73 -21.82 17.01 7.33
N SER A 74 -22.75 16.72 8.25
CA SER A 74 -23.36 15.40 8.40
C SER A 74 -24.30 15.00 7.24
N THR A 75 -24.62 15.93 6.38
CA THR A 75 -25.47 15.69 5.18
C THR A 75 -24.65 15.29 3.97
N ASP A 76 -23.32 15.42 4.04
CA ASP A 76 -22.42 14.98 2.98
C ASP A 76 -22.25 13.46 2.99
N THR A 77 -22.09 12.92 1.79
CA THR A 77 -21.63 11.54 1.55
C THR A 77 -20.40 11.56 0.64
N PRO A 78 -19.28 12.14 1.12
CA PRO A 78 -18.14 12.42 0.26
C PRO A 78 -17.52 11.13 -0.30
N ALA A 79 -17.27 11.14 -1.60
CA ALA A 79 -16.62 10.05 -2.31
C ALA A 79 -15.54 10.60 -3.25
N PRO A 80 -14.37 9.96 -3.34
CA PRO A 80 -13.33 10.35 -4.27
C PRO A 80 -13.78 10.04 -5.71
N ALA A 81 -13.70 11.03 -6.61
CA ALA A 81 -14.14 10.91 -8.00
C ALA A 81 -12.97 10.79 -8.98
N SER A 82 -11.94 11.61 -8.83
CA SER A 82 -10.73 11.56 -9.65
C SER A 82 -9.55 12.22 -8.94
N TYR A 83 -8.35 11.89 -9.37
CA TYR A 83 -7.11 12.48 -8.88
C TYR A 83 -6.25 13.00 -10.02
N SER A 84 -5.65 14.16 -9.85
CA SER A 84 -4.68 14.75 -10.77
C SER A 84 -3.30 14.80 -10.11
N HIS A 85 -2.36 13.99 -10.61
CA HIS A 85 -0.99 13.95 -10.13
C HIS A 85 -0.29 15.32 -10.26
N ALA A 86 -0.46 16.00 -11.40
CA ALA A 86 0.23 17.26 -11.68
C ALA A 86 -0.10 18.38 -10.69
N THR A 87 -1.30 18.39 -10.14
CA THR A 87 -1.80 19.44 -9.21
C THR A 87 -2.04 18.90 -7.82
N LYS A 88 -1.85 17.59 -7.58
CA LYS A 88 -2.24 16.86 -6.37
C LYS A 88 -3.70 17.09 -5.97
N ALA A 89 -4.56 17.39 -6.97
CA ALA A 89 -5.96 17.70 -6.74
C ALA A 89 -6.80 16.43 -6.75
N LEU A 90 -7.53 16.21 -5.65
CA LEU A 90 -8.55 15.19 -5.51
C LEU A 90 -9.92 15.82 -5.75
N ALA A 91 -10.63 15.38 -6.78
CA ALA A 91 -12.02 15.71 -6.99
C ALA A 91 -12.91 14.84 -6.10
N ILE A 92 -13.89 15.45 -5.46
CA ILE A 92 -14.76 14.84 -4.46
C ILE A 92 -16.19 15.09 -4.84
N ASP A 93 -16.99 14.06 -4.91
CA ASP A 93 -18.44 14.11 -5.16
C ASP A 93 -19.23 13.89 -3.86
N GLY A 94 -20.55 14.02 -3.92
CA GLY A 94 -21.44 13.73 -2.80
C GLY A 94 -21.47 14.80 -1.71
N LEU A 95 -21.12 16.04 -2.06
CA LEU A 95 -21.17 17.19 -1.17
C LEU A 95 -22.51 17.91 -1.29
N THR A 96 -22.99 18.48 -0.19
CA THR A 96 -24.19 19.32 -0.18
C THR A 96 -23.91 20.65 -0.87
N ALA A 97 -24.84 21.12 -1.70
CA ALA A 97 -24.73 22.41 -2.38
C ALA A 97 -24.82 23.59 -1.40
N SER A 98 -24.19 24.69 -1.75
CA SER A 98 -24.26 25.99 -1.00
C SER A 98 -23.79 25.89 0.46
N ALA A 99 -22.83 25.05 0.76
CA ALA A 99 -22.31 24.86 2.11
C ALA A 99 -20.78 24.99 2.16
N THR A 100 -20.26 25.46 3.29
CA THR A 100 -18.82 25.47 3.60
C THR A 100 -18.53 24.42 4.68
N ARG A 101 -17.53 23.62 4.45
CA ARG A 101 -17.14 22.50 5.32
C ARG A 101 -15.65 22.27 5.32
N SER A 102 -15.18 21.53 6.31
CA SER A 102 -13.84 20.94 6.31
C SER A 102 -13.91 19.47 6.00
N LEU A 103 -13.10 19.01 5.07
CA LEU A 103 -12.90 17.61 4.76
C LEU A 103 -11.61 17.13 5.39
N THR A 104 -11.65 16.02 6.10
CA THR A 104 -10.46 15.29 6.56
C THR A 104 -10.25 14.11 5.63
N ILE A 105 -9.10 14.09 4.97
CA ILE A 105 -8.74 13.11 3.96
C ILE A 105 -7.51 12.37 4.46
N GLU A 106 -7.65 11.09 4.77
CA GLU A 106 -6.53 10.20 5.10
C GLU A 106 -6.24 9.34 3.88
N TYR A 107 -4.98 9.32 3.47
CA TYR A 107 -4.56 8.65 2.23
C TYR A 107 -3.15 8.10 2.35
N ARG A 108 -2.83 7.15 1.49
CA ARG A 108 -1.49 6.60 1.35
C ARG A 108 -0.71 7.40 0.33
N THR A 109 0.49 7.81 0.69
CA THR A 109 1.42 8.55 -0.16
C THR A 109 2.71 7.76 -0.36
N VAL A 110 3.48 8.12 -1.36
CA VAL A 110 4.82 7.57 -1.56
C VAL A 110 5.69 7.96 -0.37
N ARG A 111 6.46 7.01 0.14
CA ARG A 111 7.40 7.27 1.22
C ARG A 111 8.52 8.19 0.70
N GLU A 112 8.85 9.21 1.46
CA GLU A 112 9.89 10.18 1.08
C GLU A 112 11.31 9.58 1.10
N ASP A 113 11.49 8.44 1.77
CA ASP A 113 12.76 7.69 1.78
C ASP A 113 12.90 6.88 0.49
N ASP A 114 13.46 7.49 -0.55
CA ASP A 114 13.64 6.91 -1.89
C ASP A 114 14.23 5.49 -1.90
N LEU A 115 15.20 5.23 -1.03
CA LEU A 115 15.85 3.92 -0.97
C LEU A 115 14.90 2.83 -0.45
N LEU A 116 14.14 3.14 0.59
CA LEU A 116 13.23 2.17 1.21
C LEU A 116 12.01 1.89 0.33
N SER A 117 11.44 2.93 -0.27
CA SER A 117 10.30 2.79 -1.20
C SER A 117 10.68 1.98 -2.44
N THR A 118 11.92 2.15 -2.93
CA THR A 118 12.41 1.41 -4.11
C THR A 118 12.79 -0.03 -3.78
N LEU A 119 13.38 -0.29 -2.61
CA LEU A 119 13.88 -1.62 -2.25
C LEU A 119 12.82 -2.50 -1.58
N ALA A 120 11.84 -1.93 -0.88
CA ALA A 120 10.84 -2.68 -0.13
C ALA A 120 10.14 -3.77 -0.96
N PRO A 121 9.65 -3.51 -2.19
CA PRO A 121 9.01 -4.53 -3.01
C PRO A 121 9.92 -5.72 -3.35
N PHE A 122 11.24 -5.45 -3.46
CA PHE A 122 12.22 -6.48 -3.80
C PHE A 122 12.69 -7.28 -2.60
N MET A 123 12.66 -6.71 -1.38
CA MET A 123 13.13 -7.37 -0.17
C MET A 123 12.36 -8.67 0.13
N GLY A 124 11.04 -8.65 -0.02
CA GLY A 124 10.21 -9.84 0.15
C GLY A 124 10.60 -10.96 -0.80
N ILE A 125 10.80 -10.64 -2.08
CA ILE A 125 11.20 -11.58 -3.12
C ILE A 125 12.59 -12.14 -2.83
N LEU A 126 13.55 -11.29 -2.44
CA LEU A 126 14.92 -11.71 -2.14
C LEU A 126 14.98 -12.67 -0.95
N ILE A 127 14.20 -12.42 0.11
CA ILE A 127 14.13 -13.30 1.26
C ILE A 127 13.56 -14.67 0.87
N ILE A 128 12.50 -14.70 0.09
CA ILE A 128 11.88 -15.94 -0.39
C ILE A 128 12.88 -16.74 -1.24
N LEU A 129 13.54 -16.08 -2.19
CA LEU A 129 14.56 -16.71 -3.04
C LEU A 129 15.72 -17.25 -2.21
N PHE A 130 16.20 -16.50 -1.23
CA PHE A 130 17.27 -16.94 -0.33
C PHE A 130 16.86 -18.20 0.44
N LEU A 131 15.66 -18.26 0.99
CA LEU A 131 15.16 -19.44 1.71
C LEU A 131 15.00 -20.64 0.78
N ILE A 132 14.53 -20.46 -0.46
CA ILE A 132 14.42 -21.54 -1.43
C ILE A 132 15.82 -22.08 -1.80
N ILE A 133 16.78 -21.21 -2.07
CA ILE A 133 18.16 -21.59 -2.41
C ILE A 133 18.81 -22.32 -1.22
N LEU A 134 18.64 -21.81 -0.02
CA LEU A 134 19.15 -22.43 1.20
C LEU A 134 18.56 -23.84 1.40
N GLY A 135 17.24 -23.96 1.29
CA GLY A 135 16.54 -25.23 1.44
C GLY A 135 16.98 -26.27 0.37
N ALA A 136 17.08 -25.83 -0.89
CA ALA A 136 17.55 -26.66 -1.99
C ALA A 136 19.01 -27.10 -1.78
N GLY A 137 19.88 -26.18 -1.32
CA GLY A 137 21.29 -26.47 -1.02
C GLY A 137 21.44 -27.55 0.10
N ILE A 138 20.66 -27.42 1.17
CA ILE A 138 20.64 -28.39 2.27
C ILE A 138 20.12 -29.74 1.77
N ALA A 139 19.04 -29.77 1.00
CA ALA A 139 18.49 -31.02 0.46
C ALA A 139 19.49 -31.72 -0.46
N PHE A 140 20.14 -31.00 -1.37
CA PHE A 140 21.12 -31.53 -2.31
C PHE A 140 22.38 -32.02 -1.61
N ALA A 141 22.93 -31.22 -0.69
CA ALA A 141 24.11 -31.61 0.07
C ALA A 141 23.88 -32.88 0.91
N SER A 142 22.67 -33.05 1.43
CA SER A 142 22.25 -34.19 2.20
C SER A 142 22.04 -35.42 1.32
N TRP A 143 21.54 -35.28 0.12
CA TRP A 143 21.36 -36.37 -0.83
C TRP A 143 22.71 -36.94 -1.31
N LYS A 144 23.71 -36.08 -1.57
CA LYS A 144 25.02 -36.46 -2.02
C LYS A 144 25.83 -37.28 -0.96
N LYS A 145 25.48 -37.12 0.33
CA LYS A 145 26.13 -37.81 1.46
C LYS A 145 25.44 -39.12 1.88
N GLY A 146 24.34 -39.48 1.31
CA GLY A 146 23.58 -40.70 1.56
C GLY A 146 23.72 -41.70 0.45
#